data_32ba84937463c19d2683c212a6e74be5
#
_entry.id   32ba84937463c19d2683c212a6e74be5
#
_cell.length_a   1.000
_cell.length_b   1.000
_cell.length_c   1.000
_cell.angle_alpha   90.00
_cell.angle_beta   90.00
_cell.angle_gamma   90.00
#
_symmetry.space_group_name_H-M   'P 1'
#
loop_
_entity.id
_entity.type
_entity.pdbx_description
1 polymer ?
#
loop_
_entity_poly.entity_id
_entity_poly.type
_entity_poly.pdbx_seq_one_letter_code
_entity_poly.pdbx_strand_id
1 'polypeptide(L)'
;MIYNFYAFGRGRKLLCREEWHRTRPCRDVEEESKYVSGLLITLKSFCQQLGPPRTEAFLAYATSQYKLHSFETVSGYRFVLTTDPSVPDQQESLIHIYQLFVDHVIKNPLYHLGDDLHKCPVFTTKLHSFLLNRPFFASLAS
;
A
#
# COMPACT_ATOMS: atom_id res chain seq x y z
N MET A 1 8.52 -5.44 -10.95
CA MET A 1 7.10 -5.79 -11.21
C MET A 1 6.27 -5.46 -9.98
N ILE A 2 5.18 -4.75 -10.15
CA ILE A 2 4.25 -4.42 -9.07
C ILE A 2 3.15 -5.48 -9.04
N TYR A 3 2.90 -6.06 -7.87
CA TYR A 3 1.86 -7.09 -7.73
C TYR A 3 0.55 -6.54 -7.24
N ASN A 4 0.55 -5.87 -6.08
CA ASN A 4 -0.66 -5.40 -5.43
C ASN A 4 -0.46 -4.04 -4.79
N PHE A 5 -1.56 -3.33 -4.61
CA PHE A 5 -1.63 -2.13 -3.79
C PHE A 5 -2.81 -2.25 -2.85
N TYR A 6 -2.61 -1.87 -1.58
CA TYR A 6 -3.66 -1.82 -0.58
C TYR A 6 -3.67 -0.47 0.11
N ALA A 7 -4.85 0.04 0.40
CA ALA A 7 -5.02 1.20 1.27
C ALA A 7 -5.96 0.81 2.41
N PHE A 8 -5.47 0.94 3.64
CA PHE A 8 -6.26 0.65 4.84
C PHE A 8 -6.57 1.94 5.58
N GLY A 9 -7.80 2.06 6.03
CA GLY A 9 -8.23 3.14 6.90
C GLY A 9 -8.02 2.80 8.37
N ARG A 10 -8.54 3.67 9.23
CA ARG A 10 -8.53 3.43 10.66
C ARG A 10 -9.29 2.14 11.00
N GLY A 11 -8.81 1.43 12.01
CA GLY A 11 -9.44 0.18 12.43
C GLY A 11 -9.21 -0.95 11.45
N ARG A 12 -8.19 -0.87 10.61
CA ARG A 12 -7.78 -1.92 9.67
C ARG A 12 -8.80 -2.18 8.56
N LYS A 13 -9.66 -1.21 8.26
CA LYS A 13 -10.64 -1.35 7.19
C LYS A 13 -9.96 -1.21 5.84
N LEU A 14 -10.18 -2.16 4.93
CA LEU A 14 -9.69 -2.06 3.56
C LEU A 14 -10.49 -1.00 2.80
N LEU A 15 -9.82 0.02 2.29
CA LEU A 15 -10.43 1.10 1.51
C LEU A 15 -10.24 0.92 0.02
N CYS A 16 -9.13 0.33 -0.41
CA CYS A 16 -8.81 0.14 -1.81
C CYS A 16 -7.88 -1.05 -1.98
N ARG A 17 -8.10 -1.83 -3.00
CA ARG A 17 -7.22 -2.93 -3.39
C ARG A 17 -7.10 -2.94 -4.90
N GLU A 18 -5.87 -2.92 -5.38
CA GLU A 18 -5.58 -3.05 -6.81
C GLU A 18 -4.59 -4.18 -7.01
N GLU A 19 -4.74 -4.91 -8.11
CA GLU A 19 -3.93 -6.08 -8.41
C GLU A 19 -3.50 -6.02 -9.87
N TRP A 20 -2.22 -6.34 -10.12
CA TRP A 20 -1.70 -6.36 -11.48
C TRP A 20 -1.08 -7.72 -11.76
N HIS A 21 0.19 -7.87 -11.74
CA HIS A 21 0.93 -9.04 -12.21
C HIS A 21 0.89 -10.23 -11.25
N ARG A 22 -0.26 -10.82 -11.04
CA ARG A 22 -0.42 -11.92 -10.09
C ARG A 22 -0.53 -13.26 -10.81
N THR A 23 0.24 -14.25 -10.35
CA THR A 23 0.24 -15.60 -10.94
C THR A 23 -0.89 -16.47 -10.39
N ARG A 24 -1.35 -16.21 -9.18
CA ARG A 24 -2.45 -16.95 -8.56
C ARG A 24 -3.60 -16.02 -8.22
N PRO A 25 -4.83 -16.34 -8.66
CA PRO A 25 -5.98 -15.50 -8.31
C PRO A 25 -6.24 -15.53 -6.80
N CYS A 26 -6.66 -14.41 -6.27
CA CYS A 26 -7.09 -14.33 -4.89
C CYS A 26 -8.47 -14.96 -4.75
N ARG A 27 -8.61 -15.92 -3.84
CA ARG A 27 -9.90 -16.59 -3.60
C ARG A 27 -10.81 -15.76 -2.72
N ASP A 28 -10.22 -15.02 -1.76
CA ASP A 28 -10.98 -14.22 -0.82
C ASP A 28 -10.18 -12.95 -0.50
N VAL A 29 -10.63 -11.83 -1.05
CA VAL A 29 -9.99 -10.52 -0.89
C VAL A 29 -10.02 -10.09 0.58
N GLU A 30 -11.13 -10.33 1.26
CA GLU A 30 -11.28 -9.95 2.66
C GLU A 30 -10.30 -10.70 3.55
N GLU A 31 -10.17 -12.01 3.37
CA GLU A 31 -9.22 -12.82 4.11
C GLU A 31 -7.79 -12.40 3.83
N GLU A 32 -7.44 -12.18 2.56
CA GLU A 32 -6.11 -11.70 2.18
C GLU A 32 -5.78 -10.37 2.83
N SER A 33 -6.72 -9.43 2.83
CA SER A 33 -6.50 -8.12 3.43
C SER A 33 -6.28 -8.21 4.94
N LYS A 34 -6.96 -9.14 5.61
CA LYS A 34 -6.73 -9.40 7.04
C LYS A 34 -5.34 -9.94 7.30
N TYR A 35 -4.84 -10.84 6.45
CA TYR A 35 -3.47 -11.36 6.58
C TYR A 35 -2.44 -10.25 6.38
N VAL A 36 -2.60 -9.42 5.38
CA VAL A 36 -1.68 -8.31 5.11
C VAL A 36 -1.66 -7.33 6.28
N SER A 37 -2.84 -6.93 6.75
CA SER A 37 -2.98 -6.02 7.88
C SER A 37 -2.38 -6.60 9.16
N GLY A 38 -2.63 -7.89 9.43
CA GLY A 38 -2.08 -8.58 10.59
C GLY A 38 -0.57 -8.68 10.55
N LEU A 39 -0.02 -8.98 9.37
CA LEU A 39 1.44 -9.03 9.16
C LEU A 39 2.08 -7.68 9.45
N LEU A 40 1.48 -6.59 8.98
CA LEU A 40 2.00 -5.24 9.20
C LEU A 40 2.03 -4.88 10.69
N ILE A 41 0.97 -5.21 11.41
CA ILE A 41 0.90 -4.95 12.85
C ILE A 41 1.98 -5.75 13.58
N THR A 42 2.14 -7.02 13.22
CA THR A 42 3.15 -7.89 13.84
C THR A 42 4.56 -7.37 13.56
N LEU A 43 4.85 -6.99 12.32
CA LEU A 43 6.18 -6.45 11.94
C LEU A 43 6.47 -5.15 12.66
N LYS A 44 5.48 -4.25 12.76
CA LYS A 44 5.64 -2.99 13.45
C LYS A 44 5.96 -3.22 14.93
N SER A 45 5.21 -4.09 15.58
CA SER A 45 5.42 -4.43 16.99
C SER A 45 6.81 -5.05 17.21
N PHE A 46 7.20 -5.98 16.33
CA PHE A 46 8.49 -6.64 16.40
C PHE A 46 9.65 -5.63 16.26
N CYS A 47 9.56 -4.73 15.30
CA CYS A 47 10.59 -3.70 15.09
C CYS A 47 10.68 -2.76 16.27
N GLN A 48 9.56 -2.40 16.90
CA GLN A 48 9.56 -1.55 18.10
C GLN A 48 10.24 -2.20 19.29
N GLN A 49 10.13 -3.53 19.40
CA GLN A 49 10.77 -4.27 20.51
C GLN A 49 12.26 -4.47 20.32
N LEU A 50 12.74 -4.55 19.08
CA LEU A 50 14.12 -4.85 18.77
C LEU A 50 15.03 -3.63 18.68
N GLY A 51 14.48 -2.44 18.61
CA GLY A 51 15.27 -1.24 18.38
C GLY A 51 14.83 -0.05 19.23
N PRO A 52 15.56 1.07 19.12
CA PRO A 52 15.13 2.32 19.75
C PRO A 52 13.77 2.73 19.17
N PRO A 53 12.98 3.52 19.92
CA PRO A 53 11.69 3.99 19.42
C PRO A 53 11.88 4.68 18.08
N ARG A 54 11.27 4.12 17.02
CA ARG A 54 11.34 4.70 15.69
C ARG A 54 10.08 5.54 15.46
N THR A 55 10.32 6.75 14.99
CA THR A 55 9.24 7.61 14.52
C THR A 55 8.97 7.37 13.03
N GLU A 56 9.72 6.47 12.42
CA GLU A 56 9.61 6.19 10.99
C GLU A 56 8.28 5.51 10.68
N ALA A 57 7.57 6.10 9.72
CA ALA A 57 6.29 5.59 9.24
C ALA A 57 6.44 4.51 8.17
N PHE A 58 7.67 4.25 7.71
CA PHE A 58 7.96 3.33 6.62
C PHE A 58 8.41 1.99 7.15
N LEU A 59 7.92 0.93 6.51
CA LEU A 59 8.31 -0.44 6.79
C LEU A 59 8.53 -1.17 5.48
N ALA A 60 9.62 -1.93 5.38
CA ALA A 60 9.87 -2.78 4.24
C ALA A 60 10.18 -4.19 4.73
N TYR A 61 9.60 -5.18 4.05
CA TYR A 61 9.79 -6.60 4.36
C TYR A 61 9.94 -7.38 3.07
N ALA A 62 11.04 -8.12 2.95
CA ALA A 62 11.34 -8.87 1.73
C ALA A 62 11.40 -10.36 2.01
N THR A 63 10.81 -11.13 1.11
CA THR A 63 10.95 -12.59 1.05
C THR A 63 11.65 -12.95 -0.26
N SER A 64 11.85 -14.24 -0.49
CA SER A 64 12.40 -14.70 -1.78
C SER A 64 11.46 -14.47 -2.96
N GLN A 65 10.17 -14.25 -2.70
CA GLN A 65 9.15 -14.15 -3.75
C GLN A 65 8.56 -12.76 -3.92
N TYR A 66 8.58 -11.93 -2.87
CA TYR A 66 8.02 -10.59 -2.95
C TYR A 66 8.68 -9.65 -1.94
N LYS A 67 8.49 -8.36 -2.15
CA LYS A 67 8.88 -7.33 -1.21
C LYS A 67 7.66 -6.46 -0.91
N LEU A 68 7.39 -6.26 0.37
CA LEU A 68 6.28 -5.44 0.84
C LEU A 68 6.84 -4.09 1.29
N HIS A 69 6.24 -3.01 0.77
CA HIS A 69 6.55 -1.64 1.15
C HIS A 69 5.33 -1.04 1.82
N SER A 70 5.50 -0.44 2.98
CA SER A 70 4.39 0.09 3.76
C SER A 70 4.68 1.49 4.27
N PHE A 71 3.66 2.32 4.28
CA PHE A 71 3.69 3.68 4.85
C PHE A 71 2.44 3.87 5.70
N GLU A 72 2.64 4.24 6.97
CA GLU A 72 1.53 4.55 7.88
C GLU A 72 1.52 6.05 8.17
N THR A 73 0.36 6.69 7.99
CA THR A 73 0.21 8.11 8.27
C THR A 73 -0.03 8.34 9.76
N VAL A 74 0.21 9.57 10.21
CA VAL A 74 -0.06 9.96 11.61
C VAL A 74 -1.54 9.78 11.95
N SER A 75 -2.42 9.96 10.97
CA SER A 75 -3.88 9.82 11.15
C SER A 75 -4.37 8.36 11.13
N GLY A 76 -3.48 7.39 10.93
CA GLY A 76 -3.82 5.97 11.00
C GLY A 76 -4.14 5.29 9.69
N TYR A 77 -3.94 5.95 8.56
CA TYR A 77 -4.07 5.31 7.24
C TYR A 77 -2.78 4.57 6.90
N ARG A 78 -2.91 3.45 6.21
CA ARG A 78 -1.77 2.65 5.75
C ARG A 78 -1.86 2.39 4.26
N PHE A 79 -0.75 2.60 3.58
CA PHE A 79 -0.60 2.31 2.15
C PHE A 79 0.45 1.23 1.99
N VAL A 80 0.11 0.19 1.25
CA VAL A 80 0.96 -0.99 1.08
C VAL A 80 1.14 -1.27 -0.41
N LEU A 81 2.38 -1.46 -0.82
CA LEU A 81 2.73 -1.83 -2.18
C LEU A 81 3.56 -3.10 -2.13
N THR A 82 3.18 -4.11 -2.92
CA THR A 82 3.97 -5.34 -3.05
C THR A 82 4.61 -5.40 -4.42
N THR A 83 5.87 -5.74 -4.46
CA THR A 83 6.69 -5.76 -5.68
C THR A 83 7.59 -6.98 -5.70
N ASP A 84 8.37 -7.13 -6.78
CA ASP A 84 9.50 -8.05 -6.82
C ASP A 84 10.50 -7.75 -5.71
N PRO A 85 11.19 -8.76 -5.18
CA PRO A 85 12.22 -8.51 -4.18
C PRO A 85 13.38 -7.63 -4.66
N SER A 86 13.60 -7.55 -5.97
CA SER A 86 14.67 -6.75 -6.57
C SER A 86 14.39 -5.24 -6.57
N VAL A 87 13.14 -4.84 -6.36
CA VAL A 87 12.77 -3.42 -6.37
C VAL A 87 13.29 -2.75 -5.09
N PRO A 88 14.01 -1.61 -5.21
CA PRO A 88 14.47 -0.89 -4.01
C PRO A 88 13.30 -0.31 -3.21
N ASP A 89 13.57 0.14 -2.00
CA ASP A 89 12.57 0.70 -1.11
C ASP A 89 11.81 1.85 -1.79
N GLN A 90 10.48 1.85 -1.65
CA GLN A 90 9.60 2.74 -2.39
C GLN A 90 8.98 3.83 -1.50
N GLN A 91 9.80 4.43 -0.63
CA GLN A 91 9.33 5.50 0.25
C GLN A 91 8.80 6.69 -0.54
N GLU A 92 9.52 7.11 -1.58
CA GLU A 92 9.10 8.25 -2.42
C GLU A 92 7.78 7.96 -3.13
N SER A 93 7.61 6.75 -3.64
CA SER A 93 6.39 6.35 -4.32
C SER A 93 5.20 6.37 -3.37
N LEU A 94 5.39 5.87 -2.14
CA LEU A 94 4.32 5.87 -1.13
C LEU A 94 3.97 7.28 -0.67
N ILE A 95 4.95 8.17 -0.54
CA ILE A 95 4.70 9.58 -0.22
C ILE A 95 3.88 10.23 -1.33
N HIS A 96 4.22 9.95 -2.59
CA HIS A 96 3.48 10.49 -3.72
C HIS A 96 2.03 9.98 -3.72
N ILE A 97 1.81 8.70 -3.44
CA ILE A 97 0.47 8.13 -3.33
C ILE A 97 -0.31 8.79 -2.18
N TYR A 98 0.36 9.01 -1.06
CA TYR A 98 -0.27 9.73 0.06
C TYR A 98 -0.68 11.15 -0.34
N GLN A 99 0.15 11.83 -1.10
CA GLN A 99 -0.18 13.17 -1.59
C GLN A 99 -1.40 13.15 -2.50
N LEU A 100 -1.49 12.16 -3.40
CA LEU A 100 -2.68 11.96 -4.23
C LEU A 100 -3.92 11.70 -3.36
N PHE A 101 -3.77 10.91 -2.31
CA PHE A 101 -4.86 10.62 -1.38
C PHE A 101 -5.35 11.90 -0.69
N VAL A 102 -4.43 12.73 -0.20
CA VAL A 102 -4.80 13.99 0.44
C VAL A 102 -5.52 14.90 -0.54
N ASP A 103 -4.99 15.05 -1.74
CA ASP A 103 -5.51 16.00 -2.73
C ASP A 103 -6.88 15.60 -3.28
N HIS A 104 -7.12 14.30 -3.46
CA HIS A 104 -8.31 13.83 -4.18
C HIS A 104 -9.32 13.08 -3.31
N VAL A 105 -8.97 12.70 -2.10
CA VAL A 105 -9.86 12.00 -1.18
C VAL A 105 -10.16 12.86 0.04
N ILE A 106 -9.15 13.26 0.78
CA ILE A 106 -9.34 14.01 2.03
C ILE A 106 -9.95 15.40 1.74
N LYS A 107 -9.50 16.06 0.68
CA LYS A 107 -10.02 17.38 0.28
C LYS A 107 -11.33 17.31 -0.50
N ASN A 108 -11.83 16.12 -0.79
CA ASN A 108 -13.07 15.93 -1.53
C ASN A 108 -14.26 16.03 -0.57
N PRO A 109 -15.14 17.05 -0.70
CA PRO A 109 -16.28 17.21 0.22
C PRO A 109 -17.33 16.12 0.08
N LEU A 110 -17.33 15.38 -1.02
CA LEU A 110 -18.28 14.30 -1.25
C LEU A 110 -17.83 12.97 -0.68
N TYR A 111 -16.59 12.87 -0.21
CA TYR A 111 -16.05 11.64 0.39
C TYR A 111 -16.26 11.67 1.89
N HIS A 112 -16.83 10.60 2.43
CA HIS A 112 -16.98 10.40 3.87
C HIS A 112 -15.88 9.45 4.37
N LEU A 113 -15.28 9.77 5.49
CA LEU A 113 -14.19 8.97 6.05
C LEU A 113 -14.64 7.52 6.26
N GLY A 114 -13.85 6.59 5.75
CA GLY A 114 -14.16 5.16 5.81
C GLY A 114 -14.88 4.62 4.59
N ASP A 115 -15.29 5.47 3.65
CA ASP A 115 -15.86 5.01 2.39
C ASP A 115 -14.81 4.35 1.50
N ASP A 116 -15.26 3.43 0.65
CA ASP A 116 -14.41 2.80 -0.37
C ASP A 116 -13.83 3.87 -1.30
N LEU A 117 -12.54 3.77 -1.62
CA LEU A 117 -11.86 4.74 -2.47
C LEU A 117 -12.33 4.69 -3.92
N HIS A 118 -13.04 3.65 -4.35
CA HIS A 118 -13.66 3.61 -5.67
C HIS A 118 -14.76 4.68 -5.83
N LYS A 119 -15.24 5.25 -4.73
CA LYS A 119 -16.12 6.43 -4.76
C LYS A 119 -15.38 7.71 -5.14
N CYS A 120 -14.05 7.67 -5.22
CA CYS A 120 -13.20 8.76 -5.66
C CYS A 120 -12.47 8.35 -6.95
N PRO A 121 -13.14 8.36 -8.10
CA PRO A 121 -12.53 7.86 -9.33
C PRO A 121 -11.31 8.64 -9.79
N VAL A 122 -11.22 9.92 -9.43
CA VAL A 122 -10.03 10.72 -9.74
C VAL A 122 -8.80 10.17 -9.04
N PHE A 123 -8.94 9.78 -7.76
CA PHE A 123 -7.84 9.18 -7.01
C PHE A 123 -7.39 7.86 -7.65
N THR A 124 -8.32 6.96 -7.95
CA THR A 124 -7.97 5.66 -8.51
C THR A 124 -7.33 5.80 -9.89
N THR A 125 -7.84 6.70 -10.72
CA THR A 125 -7.27 6.97 -12.05
C THR A 125 -5.84 7.49 -11.94
N LYS A 126 -5.60 8.45 -11.05
CA LYS A 126 -4.25 9.02 -10.86
C LYS A 126 -3.29 8.01 -10.23
N LEU A 127 -3.78 7.17 -9.32
CA LEU A 127 -3.00 6.09 -8.73
C LEU A 127 -2.53 5.10 -9.80
N HIS A 128 -3.44 4.64 -10.65
CA HIS A 128 -3.10 3.73 -11.74
C HIS A 128 -2.09 4.36 -12.70
N SER A 129 -2.34 5.60 -13.10
CA SER A 129 -1.44 6.32 -14.00
C SER A 129 -0.04 6.46 -13.42
N PHE A 130 0.05 6.81 -12.14
CA PHE A 130 1.34 6.95 -11.45
C PHE A 130 2.09 5.63 -11.42
N LEU A 131 1.43 4.54 -11.00
CA LEU A 131 2.08 3.25 -10.87
C LEU A 131 2.47 2.65 -12.22
N LEU A 132 1.63 2.81 -13.25
CA LEU A 132 1.93 2.35 -14.60
C LEU A 132 3.18 3.03 -15.17
N ASN A 133 3.46 4.25 -14.77
CA ASN A 133 4.62 5.00 -15.24
C ASN A 133 5.90 4.72 -14.44
N ARG A 134 5.85 3.89 -13.41
CA ARG A 134 7.05 3.52 -12.66
C ARG A 134 7.89 2.54 -13.48
N PRO A 135 9.22 2.70 -13.49
CA PRO A 135 10.11 1.87 -14.31
C PRO A 135 10.07 0.38 -13.93
N PHE A 136 9.67 0.07 -12.71
CA PHE A 136 9.59 -1.32 -12.23
C PHE A 136 8.17 -1.90 -12.28
N PHE A 137 7.22 -1.20 -12.93
CA PHE A 137 5.82 -1.68 -12.96
C PHE A 137 5.71 -3.07 -13.60
N ALA A 138 6.31 -3.24 -14.76
CA ALA A 138 6.41 -4.54 -15.39
C ALA A 138 7.79 -5.14 -15.12
N SER A 139 7.89 -6.46 -15.13
CA SER A 139 9.19 -7.09 -14.99
C SER A 139 10.15 -6.58 -16.07
N LEU A 140 11.32 -6.11 -15.65
CA LEU A 140 12.41 -5.86 -16.54
C LEU A 140 13.06 -7.20 -16.90
N ALA A 141 12.29 -8.15 -17.38
CA ALA A 141 12.81 -9.40 -17.88
C ALA A 141 13.64 -9.05 -19.10
N SER A 142 14.85 -8.77 -18.84
CA SER A 142 15.86 -8.65 -19.89
C SER A 142 16.36 -10.02 -20.24
#